data_a75417f33d0e5c1a8bcda1afd20a2ebf
#
_entry.id   a75417f33d0e5c1a8bcda1afd20a2ebf
#
_cell.length_a   1.000
_cell.length_b   1.000
_cell.length_c   1.000
_cell.angle_alpha   90.00
_cell.angle_beta   90.00
_cell.angle_gamma   90.00
#
_symmetry.space_group_name_H-M   'P 1'
#
loop_
_entity.id
_entity.type
_entity.pdbx_description
1 polymer ?
#
loop_
_entity_poly.entity_id
_entity_poly.type
_entity_poly.pdbx_seq_one_letter_code
_entity_poly.pdbx_strand_id
1 'polypeptide(L)'
;LGAFSSLDVVWNIEHENFSMNPFSNLEYPSPIKQVNSLKYQYYLVDSIQHDDETIYRIDIKSAKPHSPLFNGSVWREKQSGKLLEVHLNLYKENHVNYVDSIHIHFYNPRFIGLRKGASQHAEIWVNILGYKMKFDANTILLGDSLFRDTTSYPDKFRVIEPRSSITSDSLQYFNSIINGNTSVLDGLENTSSITSKNYKVNSILNNKVDFARAFFLTGGNYHAAKGFIEVVPLALSMGFNTVEGWYVNYRAHYHFEKKESQIRFSPYLRYGLASKRWLPRAEFYYQFNPKDPVKVVVEGGAKYQQFNELEPIIPIINTAYSLILSNNYLKLYQKEYIKFKFDKEIFRGLEAVFSFEAGRRTALFNNTDFTIFSDGNDYTPNNPERTLVISSKDGFRTHNMNIINLQLYYQFGRRYDFVNNELRKLESPLPRLSFLYRKGFGYNEGMPNYSFIRFSAGNKTRLKDIGLFEFDLVFGGFYNVEHIEFVDFQHFNGVQTSFINNSYDGWTDVRQFSTLPYYDYSTSKSYIEVHLKHRFLGWLLSKPAFTREFNLQSYVGTNYLYTGDVGHYSEVYFGVENIFKVINLQTALGVDQDEKVRFSVLVGINFDLTFYLNARER
;
A
#
# COMPACT_ATOMS: atom_id res chain seq x y z
N LEU A 1 -13.56 -11.90 -0.14
CA LEU A 1 -12.74 -13.14 0.01
C LEU A 1 -11.53 -13.15 -0.92
N GLY A 2 -11.58 -12.53 -2.11
CA GLY A 2 -10.43 -12.45 -3.03
C GLY A 2 -9.26 -11.59 -2.54
N ALA A 3 -9.45 -10.68 -1.58
CA ALA A 3 -8.39 -9.78 -1.07
C ALA A 3 -7.25 -10.51 -0.36
N PHE A 4 -7.53 -11.68 0.18
CA PHE A 4 -6.57 -12.47 0.94
C PHE A 4 -6.10 -13.72 0.20
N SER A 5 -6.54 -13.94 -1.03
CA SER A 5 -6.14 -15.13 -1.82
C SER A 5 -4.72 -15.07 -2.38
N SER A 6 -4.06 -13.91 -2.29
CA SER A 6 -2.68 -13.68 -2.74
C SER A 6 -1.77 -13.19 -1.61
N LEU A 7 -2.10 -13.49 -0.36
CA LEU A 7 -1.20 -13.23 0.75
C LEU A 7 0.01 -14.15 0.63
N ASP A 8 1.09 -13.62 0.07
CA ASP A 8 2.42 -14.21 0.19
C ASP A 8 2.91 -14.05 1.64
N VAL A 9 2.34 -14.84 2.54
CA VAL A 9 2.71 -14.86 3.96
C VAL A 9 3.95 -15.73 4.12
N VAL A 10 5.04 -15.32 3.47
CA VAL A 10 6.35 -15.96 3.63
C VAL A 10 7.21 -15.02 4.46
N TRP A 11 7.41 -15.38 5.73
CA TRP A 11 8.32 -14.65 6.60
C TRP A 11 9.67 -15.36 6.68
N ASN A 12 10.74 -14.64 6.39
CA ASN A 12 12.07 -15.17 6.59
C ASN A 12 12.51 -14.94 8.03
N ILE A 13 12.69 -16.03 8.78
CA ILE A 13 13.11 -16.01 10.19
C ILE A 13 14.51 -15.39 10.38
N GLU A 14 15.33 -15.37 9.34
CA GLU A 14 16.67 -14.80 9.38
C GLU A 14 16.70 -13.27 9.21
N HIS A 15 15.59 -12.63 8.86
CA HIS A 15 15.54 -11.18 8.80
C HIS A 15 15.59 -10.55 10.19
N GLU A 16 16.19 -9.38 10.29
CA GLU A 16 16.21 -8.61 11.54
C GLU A 16 14.82 -8.18 11.96
N ASN A 17 13.94 -7.91 11.00
CA ASN A 17 12.57 -7.51 11.23
C ASN A 17 11.61 -8.24 10.27
N PHE A 18 10.40 -8.49 10.76
CA PHE A 18 9.31 -9.04 9.96
C PHE A 18 8.40 -7.91 9.48
N SER A 19 8.08 -7.91 8.21
CA SER A 19 6.99 -7.10 7.67
C SER A 19 5.68 -7.86 7.80
N MET A 20 4.68 -7.26 8.43
CA MET A 20 3.33 -7.82 8.60
C MET A 20 2.31 -7.21 7.63
N ASN A 21 2.78 -6.63 6.53
CA ASN A 21 1.91 -6.09 5.51
C ASN A 21 1.03 -7.22 4.89
N PRO A 22 -0.30 -7.05 4.73
CA PRO A 22 -1.09 -5.83 4.89
C PRO A 22 -1.66 -5.59 6.30
N PHE A 23 -1.36 -6.44 7.29
CA PHE A 23 -1.96 -6.33 8.64
C PHE A 23 -1.37 -5.21 9.49
N SER A 24 -0.17 -4.77 9.16
CA SER A 24 0.49 -3.65 9.84
C SER A 24 1.56 -3.05 8.95
N ASN A 25 1.64 -1.73 8.94
CA ASN A 25 2.72 -0.99 8.29
C ASN A 25 3.97 -0.88 9.18
N LEU A 26 4.00 -1.60 10.30
CA LEU A 26 5.12 -1.62 11.23
C LEU A 26 6.03 -2.80 10.94
N GLU A 27 7.32 -2.61 11.15
CA GLU A 27 8.28 -3.70 11.22
C GLU A 27 8.27 -4.31 12.62
N TYR A 28 8.24 -5.63 12.67
CA TYR A 28 8.28 -6.41 13.91
C TYR A 28 9.67 -7.00 14.09
N PRO A 29 10.46 -6.52 15.05
CA PRO A 29 11.80 -7.02 15.31
C PRO A 29 11.82 -8.52 15.57
N SER A 30 12.70 -9.25 14.90
CA SER A 30 12.86 -10.70 15.11
C SER A 30 13.44 -10.95 16.51
N PRO A 31 12.79 -11.81 17.32
CA PRO A 31 13.32 -12.17 18.64
C PRO A 31 14.55 -13.08 18.58
N ILE A 32 14.85 -13.64 17.42
CA ILE A 32 15.97 -14.58 17.26
C ILE A 32 17.27 -13.85 16.93
N LYS A 33 17.18 -12.60 16.48
CA LYS A 33 18.35 -11.81 16.10
C LYS A 33 18.95 -11.07 17.30
N GLN A 34 20.27 -11.17 17.45
CA GLN A 34 21.03 -10.57 18.55
C GLN A 34 20.81 -9.05 18.66
N VAL A 35 20.72 -8.35 17.54
CA VAL A 35 20.48 -6.90 17.48
C VAL A 35 19.18 -6.49 18.20
N ASN A 36 18.22 -7.40 18.28
CA ASN A 36 16.92 -7.16 18.90
C ASN A 36 16.81 -7.71 20.34
N SER A 37 17.86 -8.36 20.87
CA SER A 37 17.81 -9.06 22.16
C SER A 37 17.35 -8.22 23.34
N LEU A 38 17.67 -6.93 23.34
CA LEU A 38 17.23 -6.00 24.41
C LEU A 38 15.73 -5.65 24.39
N LYS A 39 15.03 -6.01 23.31
CA LYS A 39 13.59 -5.77 23.15
C LYS A 39 12.76 -6.92 23.76
N TYR A 40 13.40 -8.04 24.09
CA TYR A 40 12.76 -9.26 24.55
C TYR A 40 13.34 -9.74 25.88
N GLN A 41 12.54 -10.53 26.58
CA GLN A 41 12.95 -11.29 27.76
C GLN A 41 12.92 -12.76 27.39
N TYR A 42 13.98 -13.51 27.75
CA TYR A 42 14.15 -14.91 27.42
C TYR A 42 14.18 -15.73 28.71
N TYR A 43 13.35 -16.77 28.75
CA TYR A 43 13.23 -17.65 29.90
C TYR A 43 13.56 -19.08 29.48
N LEU A 44 14.60 -19.68 30.06
CA LEU A 44 14.84 -21.10 29.89
C LEU A 44 13.78 -21.86 30.69
N VAL A 45 12.87 -22.56 29.99
CA VAL A 45 11.72 -23.23 30.63
C VAL A 45 11.99 -24.68 30.78
N ASP A 46 12.68 -25.30 29.82
CA ASP A 46 12.90 -26.75 29.79
C ASP A 46 14.22 -27.10 29.09
N SER A 47 14.77 -28.29 29.43
CA SER A 47 15.93 -28.85 28.78
C SER A 47 15.75 -30.35 28.61
N ILE A 48 15.97 -30.85 27.41
CA ILE A 48 15.81 -32.26 27.07
C ILE A 48 17.16 -32.79 26.58
N GLN A 49 17.58 -33.93 27.11
CA GLN A 49 18.77 -34.66 26.60
C GLN A 49 18.30 -35.60 25.50
N HIS A 50 18.85 -35.45 24.32
CA HIS A 50 18.62 -36.34 23.18
C HIS A 50 19.94 -36.74 22.57
N ASP A 51 20.24 -38.04 22.62
CA ASP A 51 21.57 -38.59 22.31
C ASP A 51 22.68 -37.86 23.11
N ASP A 52 23.69 -37.34 22.45
CA ASP A 52 24.79 -36.58 23.06
C ASP A 52 24.51 -35.06 23.12
N GLU A 53 23.33 -34.62 22.69
CA GLU A 53 22.98 -33.20 22.64
C GLU A 53 21.88 -32.77 23.63
N THR A 54 22.06 -31.60 24.22
CA THR A 54 21.03 -30.97 25.06
C THR A 54 20.22 -29.97 24.24
N ILE A 55 18.90 -30.12 24.25
CA ILE A 55 17.96 -29.21 23.57
C ILE A 55 17.29 -28.33 24.61
N TYR A 56 17.34 -27.04 24.40
CA TYR A 56 16.71 -26.05 25.25
C TYR A 56 15.40 -25.56 24.67
N ARG A 57 14.36 -25.44 25.52
CA ARG A 57 13.16 -24.67 25.24
C ARG A 57 13.28 -23.32 25.92
N ILE A 58 13.21 -22.26 25.14
CA ILE A 58 13.34 -20.89 25.60
C ILE A 58 12.04 -20.17 25.25
N ASP A 59 11.31 -19.72 26.27
CA ASP A 59 10.15 -18.86 26.09
C ASP A 59 10.60 -17.41 25.87
N ILE A 60 9.95 -16.75 24.95
CA ILE A 60 10.22 -15.37 24.53
C ILE A 60 9.04 -14.50 24.90
N LYS A 61 9.30 -13.44 25.65
CA LYS A 61 8.28 -12.43 25.99
C LYS A 61 8.73 -11.05 25.52
N SER A 62 7.78 -10.25 25.06
CA SER A 62 8.01 -8.85 24.82
C SER A 62 8.44 -8.14 26.11
N ALA A 63 9.54 -7.37 26.06
CA ALA A 63 10.00 -6.58 27.20
C ALA A 63 9.03 -5.44 27.55
N LYS A 64 8.17 -5.04 26.62
CA LYS A 64 7.15 -4.00 26.78
C LYS A 64 5.80 -4.51 26.31
N PRO A 65 4.79 -4.55 27.18
CA PRO A 65 3.42 -4.84 26.78
C PRO A 65 2.94 -3.86 25.69
N HIS A 66 2.07 -4.33 24.80
CA HIS A 66 1.48 -3.52 23.74
C HIS A 66 2.47 -2.91 22.72
N SER A 67 3.68 -3.44 22.63
CA SER A 67 4.63 -3.08 21.58
C SER A 67 4.48 -4.00 20.38
N PRO A 68 4.91 -3.60 19.16
CA PRO A 68 4.92 -4.48 17.98
C PRO A 68 6.06 -5.50 18.10
N LEU A 69 5.93 -6.38 19.06
CA LEU A 69 6.89 -7.42 19.42
C LEU A 69 6.18 -8.76 19.56
N PHE A 70 6.87 -9.83 19.21
CA PHE A 70 6.38 -11.18 19.34
C PHE A 70 6.42 -11.68 20.79
N ASN A 71 5.52 -12.60 21.10
CA ASN A 71 5.68 -13.54 22.20
C ASN A 71 5.79 -14.93 21.58
N GLY A 72 6.40 -15.89 22.28
CA GLY A 72 6.51 -17.23 21.73
C GLY A 72 7.51 -18.13 22.42
N SER A 73 8.00 -19.13 21.70
CA SER A 73 9.01 -20.07 22.20
C SER A 73 9.94 -20.53 21.08
N VAL A 74 11.13 -20.95 21.47
CA VAL A 74 12.16 -21.47 20.58
C VAL A 74 12.74 -22.75 21.17
N TRP A 75 12.89 -23.76 20.32
CA TRP A 75 13.65 -24.97 20.60
C TRP A 75 15.02 -24.90 19.91
N ARG A 76 16.09 -25.09 20.67
CA ARG A 76 17.47 -24.91 20.21
C ARG A 76 18.41 -25.91 20.79
N GLU A 77 19.33 -26.45 19.97
CA GLU A 77 20.45 -27.24 20.39
C GLU A 77 21.47 -26.38 21.16
N LYS A 78 21.93 -26.88 22.31
CA LYS A 78 22.89 -26.18 23.18
C LYS A 78 24.25 -25.99 22.53
N GLN A 79 24.80 -27.05 21.94
CA GLN A 79 26.18 -27.07 21.42
C GLN A 79 26.28 -26.37 20.05
N SER A 80 25.44 -26.78 19.12
CA SER A 80 25.45 -26.24 17.75
C SER A 80 24.78 -24.87 17.63
N GLY A 81 23.92 -24.54 18.60
CA GLY A 81 23.11 -23.33 18.53
C GLY A 81 21.99 -23.40 17.50
N LYS A 82 21.78 -24.54 16.86
CA LYS A 82 20.82 -24.73 15.78
C LYS A 82 19.38 -24.61 16.26
N LEU A 83 18.57 -23.89 15.49
CA LEU A 83 17.14 -23.76 15.73
C LEU A 83 16.42 -24.98 15.16
N LEU A 84 15.62 -25.63 15.99
CA LEU A 84 14.80 -26.78 15.63
C LEU A 84 13.38 -26.37 15.30
N GLU A 85 12.83 -25.52 16.15
CA GLU A 85 11.46 -25.07 16.05
C GLU A 85 11.30 -23.65 16.62
N VAL A 86 10.43 -22.85 16.05
CA VAL A 86 10.15 -21.49 16.53
C VAL A 86 8.66 -21.22 16.42
N HIS A 87 8.04 -20.84 17.52
CA HIS A 87 6.67 -20.36 17.59
C HIS A 87 6.68 -18.88 17.89
N LEU A 88 6.07 -18.08 17.05
CA LEU A 88 5.91 -16.64 17.24
C LEU A 88 4.42 -16.28 17.21
N ASN A 89 3.99 -15.51 18.20
CA ASN A 89 2.61 -15.10 18.35
C ASN A 89 2.53 -13.57 18.39
N LEU A 90 1.58 -13.03 17.66
CA LEU A 90 1.13 -11.65 17.76
C LEU A 90 -0.36 -11.65 18.09
N TYR A 91 -0.77 -10.70 18.89
CA TYR A 91 -2.14 -10.49 19.26
C TYR A 91 -2.57 -9.07 18.88
N LYS A 92 -3.87 -8.79 18.91
CA LYS A 92 -4.43 -7.48 18.54
C LYS A 92 -3.73 -6.30 19.24
N GLU A 93 -3.29 -6.47 20.49
CA GLU A 93 -2.56 -5.47 21.26
C GLU A 93 -1.12 -5.21 20.80
N ASN A 94 -0.60 -6.03 19.89
CA ASN A 94 0.72 -5.85 19.28
C ASN A 94 0.68 -5.00 17.98
N HIS A 95 -0.33 -4.17 17.80
CA HIS A 95 -0.50 -3.26 16.66
C HIS A 95 -0.69 -3.93 15.30
N VAL A 96 -1.28 -5.12 15.25
CA VAL A 96 -1.78 -5.72 14.02
C VAL A 96 -3.23 -5.30 13.78
N ASN A 97 -3.51 -4.79 12.59
CA ASN A 97 -4.84 -4.32 12.20
C ASN A 97 -5.69 -5.49 11.69
N TYR A 98 -7.01 -5.41 11.87
CA TYR A 98 -8.01 -6.39 11.39
C TYR A 98 -7.88 -7.79 11.97
N VAL A 99 -6.86 -8.08 12.76
CA VAL A 99 -6.47 -9.42 13.21
C VAL A 99 -6.63 -9.54 14.72
N ASP A 100 -7.19 -10.62 15.19
CA ASP A 100 -7.23 -10.96 16.61
C ASP A 100 -5.92 -11.60 17.05
N SER A 101 -5.37 -12.52 16.22
CA SER A 101 -4.06 -13.11 16.46
C SER A 101 -3.41 -13.61 15.17
N ILE A 102 -2.09 -13.66 15.17
CA ILE A 102 -1.25 -14.31 14.17
C ILE A 102 -0.34 -15.29 14.91
N HIS A 103 -0.37 -16.55 14.51
CA HIS A 103 0.48 -17.60 15.03
C HIS A 103 1.36 -18.10 13.89
N ILE A 104 2.68 -18.01 14.06
CA ILE A 104 3.67 -18.41 13.07
C ILE A 104 4.50 -19.53 13.67
N HIS A 105 4.55 -20.64 12.98
CA HIS A 105 5.30 -21.80 13.37
C HIS A 105 6.33 -22.14 12.29
N PHE A 106 7.60 -22.09 12.65
CA PHE A 106 8.70 -22.51 11.80
C PHE A 106 9.22 -23.83 12.30
N TYR A 107 9.41 -24.77 11.39
CA TYR A 107 9.90 -26.10 11.67
C TYR A 107 11.06 -26.46 10.75
N ASN A 108 12.17 -26.97 11.31
CA ASN A 108 13.34 -27.38 10.57
C ASN A 108 13.44 -28.90 10.49
N PRO A 109 13.08 -29.55 9.37
CA PRO A 109 13.04 -31.01 9.24
C PRO A 109 14.40 -31.70 9.19
N ARG A 110 15.54 -30.98 9.24
CA ARG A 110 16.87 -31.61 9.29
C ARG A 110 17.05 -32.54 10.45
N PHE A 111 16.20 -32.46 11.47
CA PHE A 111 16.21 -33.31 12.64
C PHE A 111 15.70 -34.76 12.38
N ILE A 112 14.86 -34.95 11.36
CA ILE A 112 14.21 -36.23 11.05
C ILE A 112 14.90 -36.99 9.88
N GLY A 113 16.11 -36.59 9.50
CA GLY A 113 16.82 -37.25 8.39
C GLY A 113 16.29 -36.99 6.99
N LEU A 114 15.27 -36.15 6.84
CA LEU A 114 14.75 -35.69 5.57
C LEU A 114 15.66 -34.59 5.02
N ARG A 115 16.34 -34.89 3.94
CA ARG A 115 17.19 -33.92 3.22
C ARG A 115 16.30 -32.89 2.55
N LYS A 116 16.48 -31.61 2.92
CA LYS A 116 16.07 -30.39 2.18
C LYS A 116 14.64 -29.87 2.41
N GLY A 117 14.47 -29.03 3.40
CA GLY A 117 13.35 -28.10 3.46
C GLY A 117 13.07 -27.62 4.89
N ALA A 118 12.78 -26.34 5.04
CA ALA A 118 12.14 -25.82 6.24
C ALA A 118 10.67 -25.58 5.92
N SER A 119 9.79 -25.82 6.88
CA SER A 119 8.37 -25.50 6.71
C SER A 119 7.96 -24.36 7.62
N GLN A 120 7.06 -23.56 7.13
CA GLN A 120 6.38 -22.50 7.89
C GLN A 120 4.89 -22.74 7.82
N HIS A 121 4.25 -22.74 8.97
CA HIS A 121 2.79 -22.72 9.09
C HIS A 121 2.38 -21.42 9.75
N ALA A 122 1.41 -20.73 9.19
CA ALA A 122 0.86 -19.50 9.75
C ALA A 122 -0.65 -19.59 9.87
N GLU A 123 -1.16 -19.33 11.05
CA GLU A 123 -2.59 -19.17 11.32
C GLU A 123 -2.89 -17.71 11.60
N ILE A 124 -3.84 -17.13 10.88
CA ILE A 124 -4.26 -15.75 11.03
C ILE A 124 -5.76 -15.71 11.34
N TRP A 125 -6.08 -15.20 12.50
CA TRP A 125 -7.45 -15.05 12.96
C TRP A 125 -7.90 -13.60 12.78
N VAL A 126 -8.90 -13.38 11.94
CA VAL A 126 -9.42 -12.06 11.58
C VAL A 126 -10.84 -11.91 12.11
N ASN A 127 -11.12 -10.77 12.72
CA ASN A 127 -12.47 -10.41 13.16
C ASN A 127 -12.75 -8.95 12.78
N ILE A 128 -13.52 -8.76 11.73
CA ILE A 128 -13.92 -7.45 11.22
C ILE A 128 -15.42 -7.30 11.36
N LEU A 129 -15.88 -6.35 12.16
CA LEU A 129 -17.31 -6.06 12.37
C LEU A 129 -18.15 -7.29 12.73
N GLY A 130 -17.58 -8.24 13.50
CA GLY A 130 -18.24 -9.47 13.92
C GLY A 130 -18.09 -10.65 12.95
N TYR A 131 -17.58 -10.44 11.75
CA TYR A 131 -17.24 -11.52 10.83
C TYR A 131 -15.90 -12.14 11.20
N LYS A 132 -15.92 -13.40 11.64
CA LYS A 132 -14.73 -14.15 12.02
C LYS A 132 -14.25 -14.99 10.84
N MET A 133 -12.98 -14.89 10.52
CA MET A 133 -12.32 -15.65 9.46
C MET A 133 -11.02 -16.24 10.00
N LYS A 134 -10.67 -17.46 9.58
CA LYS A 134 -9.38 -18.08 9.82
C LYS A 134 -8.67 -18.30 8.49
N PHE A 135 -7.42 -17.91 8.41
CA PHE A 135 -6.54 -18.19 7.27
C PHE A 135 -5.43 -19.11 7.75
N ASP A 136 -5.19 -20.17 7.00
CA ASP A 136 -4.09 -21.10 7.20
C ASP A 136 -3.17 -21.01 5.98
N ALA A 137 -1.89 -20.72 6.20
CA ALA A 137 -0.88 -20.69 5.15
C ALA A 137 0.24 -21.66 5.49
N ASN A 138 0.51 -22.61 4.59
CA ASN A 138 1.63 -23.52 4.68
C ASN A 138 2.64 -23.21 3.59
N THR A 139 3.89 -23.00 3.97
CA THR A 139 5.00 -22.72 3.06
C THR A 139 6.11 -23.71 3.29
N ILE A 140 6.60 -24.35 2.23
CA ILE A 140 7.77 -25.21 2.26
C ILE A 140 8.91 -24.48 1.56
N LEU A 141 9.98 -24.23 2.30
CA LEU A 141 11.17 -23.56 1.82
C LEU A 141 12.20 -24.62 1.37
N LEU A 142 12.38 -24.75 0.07
CA LEU A 142 13.31 -25.71 -0.54
C LEU A 142 14.66 -25.02 -0.81
N GLY A 143 15.71 -25.42 -0.09
CA GLY A 143 17.08 -24.96 -0.35
C GLY A 143 17.99 -24.90 0.90
N ASP A 144 19.30 -24.98 0.68
CA ASP A 144 20.32 -24.95 1.74
C ASP A 144 20.59 -23.54 2.32
N SER A 145 20.01 -22.50 1.75
CA SER A 145 20.39 -21.11 2.04
C SER A 145 19.70 -20.47 3.25
N LEU A 146 18.65 -21.08 3.79
CA LEU A 146 17.83 -20.47 4.85
C LEU A 146 18.37 -20.67 6.27
N PHE A 147 19.33 -21.56 6.47
CA PHE A 147 19.89 -21.87 7.77
C PHE A 147 21.42 -21.99 7.74
N ARG A 148 22.11 -21.07 7.04
CA ARG A 148 23.56 -20.97 7.15
C ARG A 148 23.94 -20.43 8.52
N ASP A 149 24.82 -21.16 9.21
CA ASP A 149 25.39 -20.85 10.52
C ASP A 149 26.26 -19.59 10.55
N THR A 150 25.66 -18.41 10.43
CA THR A 150 26.38 -17.14 10.58
C THR A 150 25.83 -16.27 11.70
N THR A 151 24.91 -16.79 12.50
CA THR A 151 24.32 -16.03 13.60
C THR A 151 25.03 -16.33 14.92
N SER A 152 25.91 -15.42 15.36
CA SER A 152 26.34 -15.38 16.76
C SER A 152 25.13 -14.98 17.62
N TYR A 153 24.71 -15.86 18.50
CA TYR A 153 23.61 -15.62 19.43
C TYR A 153 24.14 -14.93 20.70
N PRO A 154 23.29 -14.16 21.40
CA PRO A 154 23.72 -13.52 22.64
C PRO A 154 24.05 -14.57 23.70
N ASP A 155 25.28 -14.53 24.22
CA ASP A 155 25.77 -15.44 25.26
C ASP A 155 25.14 -15.21 26.65
N LYS A 156 24.31 -14.20 26.78
CA LYS A 156 23.70 -13.81 28.06
C LYS A 156 22.19 -13.96 28.02
N PHE A 157 21.72 -15.12 28.43
CA PHE A 157 20.33 -15.32 28.82
C PHE A 157 20.17 -14.95 30.30
N ARG A 158 19.09 -14.24 30.66
CA ARG A 158 18.67 -14.15 32.06
C ARG A 158 18.03 -15.49 32.40
N VAL A 159 18.79 -16.38 33.06
CA VAL A 159 18.28 -17.63 33.61
C VAL A 159 17.46 -17.27 34.84
N ILE A 160 16.14 -17.38 34.74
CA ILE A 160 15.25 -17.51 35.89
C ILE A 160 15.13 -19.02 36.10
N GLU A 161 15.35 -19.47 37.31
CA GLU A 161 15.47 -20.90 37.68
C GLU A 161 14.53 -21.82 36.89
N PRO A 162 15.04 -22.91 36.28
CA PRO A 162 14.20 -23.84 35.56
C PRO A 162 13.15 -24.42 36.51
N ARG A 163 11.89 -24.43 36.09
CA ARG A 163 10.88 -25.23 36.80
C ARG A 163 11.34 -26.66 36.76
N SER A 164 11.47 -27.28 37.93
CA SER A 164 12.12 -28.57 38.16
C SER A 164 11.34 -29.80 37.69
N SER A 165 10.35 -29.66 36.82
CA SER A 165 9.60 -30.80 36.27
C SER A 165 9.29 -30.61 34.79
N ILE A 166 9.82 -31.52 33.96
CA ILE A 166 9.35 -31.72 32.59
C ILE A 166 7.87 -32.09 32.69
N THR A 167 6.99 -31.27 32.10
CA THR A 167 5.58 -31.63 32.03
C THR A 167 5.42 -32.81 31.05
N SER A 168 4.52 -33.76 31.37
CA SER A 168 4.18 -34.88 30.49
C SER A 168 3.84 -34.45 29.06
N ASP A 169 3.26 -33.24 28.93
CA ASP A 169 2.85 -32.65 27.66
C ASP A 169 4.04 -32.22 26.80
N SER A 170 5.09 -31.66 27.42
CA SER A 170 6.33 -31.30 26.70
C SER A 170 7.05 -32.53 26.16
N LEU A 171 7.04 -33.62 26.92
CA LEU A 171 7.68 -34.90 26.53
C LEU A 171 6.87 -35.58 25.41
N GLN A 172 5.53 -35.60 25.50
CA GLN A 172 4.66 -36.14 24.47
C GLN A 172 4.79 -35.36 23.16
N TYR A 173 4.81 -34.05 23.22
CA TYR A 173 4.99 -33.20 22.07
C TYR A 173 6.36 -33.41 21.41
N PHE A 174 7.44 -33.46 22.23
CA PHE A 174 8.78 -33.71 21.74
C PHE A 174 8.90 -35.11 21.11
N ASN A 175 8.34 -36.16 21.74
CA ASN A 175 8.31 -37.50 21.18
C ASN A 175 7.48 -37.57 19.88
N SER A 176 6.43 -36.75 19.73
CA SER A 176 5.69 -36.69 18.47
C SER A 176 6.52 -36.05 17.34
N ILE A 177 7.37 -35.07 17.68
CA ILE A 177 8.29 -34.43 16.73
C ILE A 177 9.39 -35.43 16.31
N ILE A 178 9.99 -36.18 17.28
CA ILE A 178 11.11 -37.12 17.01
C ILE A 178 10.62 -38.37 16.30
N ASN A 179 9.51 -38.96 16.73
CA ASN A 179 9.02 -40.23 16.20
C ASN A 179 8.25 -40.08 14.88
N GLY A 180 8.20 -38.89 14.28
CA GLY A 180 7.57 -38.71 12.98
C GLY A 180 6.09 -39.06 12.96
N ASN A 181 5.40 -39.10 14.11
CA ASN A 181 3.95 -39.27 14.18
C ASN A 181 3.27 -37.97 13.75
N THR A 182 3.17 -37.80 12.51
CA THR A 182 3.00 -36.59 11.75
C THR A 182 1.67 -36.66 11.04
N SER A 183 0.62 -36.34 11.75
CA SER A 183 -0.60 -35.83 11.06
C SER A 183 -0.31 -34.57 10.23
N VAL A 184 0.79 -33.90 10.51
CA VAL A 184 1.29 -32.77 9.71
C VAL A 184 2.12 -33.29 8.52
N LEU A 185 2.91 -34.36 8.64
CA LEU A 185 3.68 -34.95 7.54
C LEU A 185 2.84 -35.84 6.63
N ASP A 186 1.81 -36.51 7.12
CA ASP A 186 0.85 -37.25 6.28
C ASP A 186 0.08 -36.29 5.36
N GLY A 187 -0.18 -35.07 5.80
CA GLY A 187 -0.63 -33.99 4.95
C GLY A 187 0.41 -33.53 3.92
N LEU A 188 1.72 -33.67 4.25
CA LEU A 188 2.83 -33.25 3.41
C LEU A 188 3.28 -34.35 2.42
N GLU A 189 3.17 -35.63 2.77
CA GLU A 189 3.45 -36.72 1.82
C GLU A 189 2.41 -36.81 0.71
N ASN A 190 1.15 -36.51 0.99
CA ASN A 190 0.13 -36.36 -0.05
C ASN A 190 0.31 -35.08 -0.89
N THR A 191 1.14 -34.13 -0.46
CA THR A 191 1.55 -32.95 -1.23
C THR A 191 2.93 -33.08 -1.88
N SER A 192 3.72 -34.12 -1.60
CA SER A 192 5.04 -34.36 -2.21
C SER A 192 5.01 -34.66 -3.73
N SER A 193 3.84 -34.82 -4.31
CA SER A 193 3.63 -34.77 -5.77
C SER A 193 3.48 -33.35 -6.33
N ILE A 194 3.55 -32.33 -5.50
CA ILE A 194 3.54 -30.92 -5.91
C ILE A 194 4.99 -30.45 -6.13
N THR A 195 5.73 -31.13 -7.01
CA THR A 195 6.75 -30.48 -7.81
C THR A 195 6.10 -29.33 -8.57
N SER A 196 6.60 -28.15 -8.43
CA SER A 196 6.56 -26.91 -9.26
C SER A 196 5.71 -26.89 -10.57
N LYS A 197 4.79 -27.79 -10.74
CA LYS A 197 3.85 -27.87 -11.85
C LYS A 197 2.46 -27.96 -11.27
N ASN A 198 1.71 -26.91 -11.56
CA ASN A 198 0.27 -26.86 -11.46
C ASN A 198 -0.27 -26.73 -10.04
N TYR A 199 -0.29 -25.51 -9.52
CA TYR A 199 -1.58 -25.09 -9.01
C TYR A 199 -2.55 -25.16 -10.21
N LYS A 200 -3.04 -26.34 -10.49
CA LYS A 200 -4.35 -26.47 -11.06
C LYS A 200 -5.27 -25.92 -9.98
N VAL A 201 -5.53 -24.64 -10.03
CA VAL A 201 -6.82 -24.15 -9.55
C VAL A 201 -7.80 -24.95 -10.37
N ASN A 202 -8.32 -26.03 -9.77
CA ASN A 202 -9.29 -26.88 -10.41
C ASN A 202 -10.43 -25.97 -10.87
N SER A 203 -10.37 -25.62 -12.14
CA SER A 203 -11.52 -25.36 -13.00
C SER A 203 -12.72 -24.65 -12.39
N ILE A 204 -12.54 -23.43 -11.96
CA ILE A 204 -13.67 -22.49 -11.91
C ILE A 204 -14.20 -22.22 -13.33
N LEU A 205 -13.36 -22.46 -14.34
CA LEU A 205 -13.69 -22.22 -15.77
C LEU A 205 -14.80 -23.13 -16.35
N ASN A 206 -15.12 -24.25 -15.73
CA ASN A 206 -16.17 -25.13 -16.22
C ASN A 206 -17.58 -24.80 -15.70
N ASN A 207 -17.69 -23.84 -14.77
CA ASN A 207 -18.97 -23.43 -14.23
C ASN A 207 -19.33 -22.01 -14.71
N LYS A 208 -20.27 -21.92 -15.66
CA LYS A 208 -20.76 -20.62 -16.17
C LYS A 208 -21.28 -19.69 -15.07
N VAL A 209 -21.81 -20.24 -14.00
CA VAL A 209 -22.29 -19.48 -12.85
C VAL A 209 -21.12 -18.82 -12.10
N ASP A 210 -20.01 -19.53 -11.95
CA ASP A 210 -18.82 -18.99 -11.26
C ASP A 210 -18.15 -17.89 -12.09
N PHE A 211 -18.08 -18.04 -13.41
CA PHE A 211 -17.60 -16.99 -14.29
C PHE A 211 -18.50 -15.74 -14.22
N ALA A 212 -19.80 -15.90 -14.32
CA ALA A 212 -20.73 -14.79 -14.23
C ALA A 212 -20.62 -14.09 -12.88
N ARG A 213 -20.56 -14.86 -11.77
CA ARG A 213 -20.35 -14.32 -10.43
C ARG A 213 -19.05 -13.54 -10.31
N ALA A 214 -17.95 -14.07 -10.84
CA ALA A 214 -16.66 -13.39 -10.82
C ALA A 214 -16.69 -12.12 -11.68
N PHE A 215 -17.26 -12.18 -12.88
CA PHE A 215 -17.39 -11.02 -13.77
C PHE A 215 -18.23 -9.89 -13.14
N PHE A 216 -19.37 -10.21 -12.55
CA PHE A 216 -20.28 -9.20 -12.02
C PHE A 216 -19.93 -8.73 -10.61
N LEU A 217 -19.48 -9.62 -9.71
CA LEU A 217 -19.44 -9.32 -8.27
C LEU A 217 -18.06 -9.47 -7.61
N THR A 218 -17.29 -10.52 -7.92
CA THR A 218 -16.11 -10.87 -7.09
C THR A 218 -14.77 -10.63 -7.76
N GLY A 219 -14.71 -10.50 -9.08
CA GLY A 219 -13.46 -10.55 -9.82
C GLY A 219 -12.79 -11.92 -9.74
N GLY A 220 -11.64 -12.08 -10.38
CA GLY A 220 -10.88 -13.33 -10.30
C GLY A 220 -9.81 -13.46 -11.38
N ASN A 221 -8.95 -14.44 -11.20
CA ASN A 221 -7.90 -14.79 -12.13
C ASN A 221 -8.29 -16.07 -12.89
N TYR A 222 -8.22 -16.03 -14.20
CA TYR A 222 -8.55 -17.14 -15.09
C TYR A 222 -7.33 -17.54 -15.91
N HIS A 223 -6.93 -18.81 -15.82
CA HIS A 223 -5.80 -19.31 -16.60
C HIS A 223 -6.09 -19.26 -18.10
N ALA A 224 -5.15 -18.76 -18.87
CA ALA A 224 -5.10 -18.73 -20.32
C ALA A 224 -3.89 -19.54 -20.81
N ALA A 225 -3.82 -19.81 -22.11
CA ALA A 225 -2.81 -20.71 -22.69
C ALA A 225 -1.34 -20.34 -22.36
N LYS A 226 -1.04 -19.07 -22.13
CA LYS A 226 0.33 -18.57 -21.86
C LYS A 226 0.35 -17.54 -20.71
N GLY A 227 -0.51 -17.74 -19.69
CA GLY A 227 -0.60 -16.83 -18.56
C GLY A 227 -1.98 -16.84 -17.91
N PHE A 228 -2.44 -15.71 -17.40
CA PHE A 228 -3.76 -15.60 -16.80
C PHE A 228 -4.39 -14.24 -17.11
N ILE A 229 -5.72 -14.23 -17.11
CA ILE A 229 -6.54 -13.02 -17.24
C ILE A 229 -7.09 -12.69 -15.86
N GLU A 230 -6.80 -11.50 -15.41
CA GLU A 230 -7.38 -10.91 -14.21
C GLU A 230 -8.58 -10.07 -14.60
N VAL A 231 -9.74 -10.40 -14.03
CA VAL A 231 -11.03 -9.77 -14.31
C VAL A 231 -11.44 -8.93 -13.11
N VAL A 232 -11.74 -7.66 -13.34
CA VAL A 232 -12.26 -6.75 -12.31
C VAL A 232 -13.78 -6.87 -12.25
N PRO A 233 -14.41 -6.88 -11.05
CA PRO A 233 -15.87 -6.95 -10.94
C PRO A 233 -16.55 -5.77 -11.64
N LEU A 234 -17.57 -6.05 -12.43
CA LEU A 234 -18.35 -5.01 -13.12
C LEU A 234 -18.99 -4.02 -12.14
N ALA A 235 -19.47 -4.51 -10.99
CA ALA A 235 -20.05 -3.68 -9.95
C ALA A 235 -19.10 -2.59 -9.43
N LEU A 236 -17.78 -2.86 -9.38
CA LEU A 236 -16.75 -1.89 -8.99
C LEU A 236 -16.29 -1.00 -10.16
N SER A 237 -16.79 -1.27 -11.36
CA SER A 237 -16.46 -0.52 -12.57
C SER A 237 -17.51 0.55 -12.91
N MET A 238 -18.53 0.69 -12.07
CA MET A 238 -19.63 1.64 -12.28
C MET A 238 -19.47 2.86 -11.38
N GLY A 239 -19.93 4.02 -11.85
CA GLY A 239 -19.96 5.25 -11.09
C GLY A 239 -20.84 6.30 -11.73
N PHE A 240 -20.92 7.45 -11.06
CA PHE A 240 -21.67 8.60 -11.53
C PHE A 240 -20.85 9.88 -11.41
N ASN A 241 -20.94 10.73 -12.41
CA ASN A 241 -20.48 12.12 -12.37
C ASN A 241 -21.35 12.98 -13.32
N THR A 242 -21.26 14.29 -13.17
CA THR A 242 -22.10 15.23 -13.92
C THR A 242 -21.78 15.31 -15.42
N VAL A 243 -20.57 14.92 -15.83
CA VAL A 243 -20.13 14.90 -17.23
C VAL A 243 -20.68 13.69 -17.97
N GLU A 244 -20.66 12.51 -17.35
CA GLU A 244 -20.99 11.24 -18.00
C GLU A 244 -22.37 10.73 -17.65
N GLY A 245 -22.97 11.26 -16.56
CA GLY A 245 -24.07 10.59 -15.88
C GLY A 245 -23.58 9.30 -15.26
N TRP A 246 -24.39 8.26 -15.32
CA TRP A 246 -23.91 6.90 -15.00
C TRP A 246 -22.89 6.44 -16.06
N TYR A 247 -21.81 5.83 -15.61
CA TYR A 247 -20.78 5.28 -16.50
C TYR A 247 -20.33 3.90 -16.06
N VAL A 248 -19.83 3.14 -17.02
CA VAL A 248 -19.10 1.90 -16.80
C VAL A 248 -17.68 2.09 -17.29
N ASN A 249 -16.68 1.77 -16.45
CA ASN A 249 -15.26 1.82 -16.77
C ASN A 249 -14.66 0.43 -16.57
N TYR A 250 -14.84 -0.45 -17.53
CA TYR A 250 -14.42 -1.83 -17.44
C TYR A 250 -12.97 -2.02 -17.83
N ARG A 251 -12.27 -2.89 -17.12
CA ARG A 251 -10.87 -3.25 -17.39
C ARG A 251 -10.63 -4.74 -17.16
N ALA A 252 -9.68 -5.27 -17.91
CA ALA A 252 -9.12 -6.60 -17.70
C ALA A 252 -7.59 -6.52 -17.83
N HIS A 253 -6.88 -7.42 -17.18
CA HIS A 253 -5.43 -7.49 -17.28
C HIS A 253 -5.03 -8.88 -17.75
N TYR A 254 -4.32 -8.97 -18.87
CA TYR A 254 -3.75 -10.20 -19.34
C TYR A 254 -2.27 -10.25 -18.96
N HIS A 255 -1.91 -11.18 -18.08
CA HIS A 255 -0.56 -11.43 -17.61
C HIS A 255 0.04 -12.58 -18.40
N PHE A 256 1.17 -12.34 -19.05
CA PHE A 256 1.90 -13.38 -19.78
C PHE A 256 2.94 -13.99 -18.88
N GLU A 257 2.97 -15.32 -18.77
CA GLU A 257 3.98 -16.06 -18.02
C GLU A 257 5.27 -16.21 -18.81
N LYS A 258 6.34 -15.62 -18.33
CA LYS A 258 7.69 -15.75 -18.88
C LYS A 258 8.71 -15.74 -17.72
N LYS A 259 9.71 -16.66 -17.77
CA LYS A 259 10.65 -16.90 -16.65
C LYS A 259 11.45 -15.68 -16.20
N GLU A 260 11.79 -14.76 -17.13
CA GLU A 260 12.70 -13.65 -16.86
C GLU A 260 12.09 -12.27 -17.16
N SER A 261 10.79 -12.22 -17.37
CA SER A 261 10.12 -10.97 -17.67
C SER A 261 8.64 -11.03 -17.28
N GLN A 262 8.12 -9.90 -16.86
CA GLN A 262 6.69 -9.71 -16.62
C GLN A 262 6.12 -8.90 -17.77
N ILE A 263 5.07 -9.41 -18.39
CA ILE A 263 4.36 -8.74 -19.47
C ILE A 263 2.90 -8.65 -19.07
N ARG A 264 2.33 -7.46 -19.16
CA ARG A 264 0.91 -7.25 -18.91
C ARG A 264 0.31 -6.40 -20.03
N PHE A 265 -0.81 -6.84 -20.56
CA PHE A 265 -1.64 -6.06 -21.48
C PHE A 265 -2.97 -5.77 -20.80
N SER A 266 -3.34 -4.50 -20.74
CA SER A 266 -4.52 -4.04 -20.02
C SER A 266 -5.40 -3.19 -20.94
N PRO A 267 -6.46 -3.76 -21.54
CA PRO A 267 -7.48 -2.99 -22.23
C PRO A 267 -8.47 -2.38 -21.22
N TYR A 268 -8.87 -1.14 -21.50
CA TYR A 268 -9.89 -0.39 -20.78
C TYR A 268 -10.96 0.08 -21.75
N LEU A 269 -12.19 -0.01 -21.33
CA LEU A 269 -13.32 0.50 -22.09
C LEU A 269 -14.29 1.23 -21.18
N ARG A 270 -14.45 2.51 -21.42
CA ARG A 270 -15.35 3.36 -20.64
C ARG A 270 -16.49 3.88 -21.53
N TYR A 271 -17.71 3.88 -20.98
CA TYR A 271 -18.88 4.45 -21.63
C TYR A 271 -19.71 5.24 -20.63
N GLY A 272 -20.03 6.48 -20.96
CA GLY A 272 -20.90 7.37 -20.17
C GLY A 272 -22.27 7.50 -20.82
N LEU A 273 -23.33 7.29 -20.03
CA LEU A 273 -24.71 7.30 -20.52
C LEU A 273 -25.18 8.71 -20.95
N ALA A 274 -24.83 9.76 -20.20
CA ALA A 274 -25.20 11.12 -20.55
C ALA A 274 -24.28 11.71 -21.62
N SER A 275 -22.99 11.43 -21.58
CA SER A 275 -22.03 11.90 -22.60
C SER A 275 -22.16 11.15 -23.92
N LYS A 276 -22.71 9.93 -23.93
CA LYS A 276 -22.87 9.03 -25.08
C LYS A 276 -21.54 8.77 -25.82
N ARG A 277 -20.42 8.73 -25.08
CA ARG A 277 -19.07 8.55 -25.64
C ARG A 277 -18.41 7.28 -25.15
N TRP A 278 -17.74 6.61 -26.08
CA TRP A 278 -16.82 5.53 -25.81
C TRP A 278 -15.40 6.07 -25.67
N LEU A 279 -14.70 5.62 -24.65
CA LEU A 279 -13.31 6.01 -24.35
C LEU A 279 -12.46 4.74 -24.26
N PRO A 280 -12.02 4.20 -25.40
CA PRO A 280 -11.10 3.05 -25.42
C PRO A 280 -9.69 3.50 -25.04
N ARG A 281 -9.01 2.71 -24.22
CA ARG A 281 -7.61 2.90 -23.82
C ARG A 281 -6.95 1.53 -23.65
N ALA A 282 -5.67 1.45 -23.89
CA ALA A 282 -4.88 0.25 -23.63
C ALA A 282 -3.54 0.61 -23.00
N GLU A 283 -3.06 -0.24 -22.13
CA GLU A 283 -1.74 -0.18 -21.53
C GLU A 283 -0.98 -1.47 -21.80
N PHE A 284 0.26 -1.34 -22.23
CA PHE A 284 1.22 -2.41 -22.33
C PHE A 284 2.35 -2.16 -21.33
N TYR A 285 2.54 -3.10 -20.40
CA TYR A 285 3.61 -3.10 -19.40
C TYR A 285 4.59 -4.21 -19.69
N TYR A 286 5.87 -3.89 -19.68
CA TYR A 286 6.95 -4.84 -19.84
C TYR A 286 8.03 -4.58 -18.78
N GLN A 287 8.33 -5.59 -17.96
CA GLN A 287 9.48 -5.60 -17.05
C GLN A 287 10.41 -6.73 -17.45
N PHE A 288 11.65 -6.42 -17.72
CA PHE A 288 12.69 -7.40 -17.98
C PHE A 288 13.75 -7.38 -16.87
N ASN A 289 14.48 -8.49 -16.80
CA ASN A 289 15.51 -8.74 -15.79
C ASN A 289 15.01 -8.55 -14.34
N PRO A 290 14.38 -9.56 -13.71
CA PRO A 290 13.86 -9.45 -12.35
C PRO A 290 14.92 -9.11 -11.29
N LYS A 291 16.20 -9.38 -11.60
CA LYS A 291 17.34 -9.08 -10.69
C LYS A 291 17.83 -7.63 -10.78
N ASP A 292 17.60 -6.97 -11.91
CA ASP A 292 17.88 -5.55 -12.15
C ASP A 292 16.75 -5.00 -13.02
N PRO A 293 15.57 -4.76 -12.44
CA PRO A 293 14.35 -4.53 -13.21
C PRO A 293 14.40 -3.23 -13.99
N VAL A 294 14.12 -3.36 -15.29
CA VAL A 294 13.83 -2.24 -16.17
C VAL A 294 12.37 -2.34 -16.60
N LYS A 295 11.61 -1.28 -16.38
CA LYS A 295 10.19 -1.24 -16.69
C LYS A 295 9.92 -0.30 -17.84
N VAL A 296 9.13 -0.75 -18.78
CA VAL A 296 8.62 0.04 -19.90
C VAL A 296 7.11 -0.03 -19.90
N VAL A 297 6.46 1.13 -19.99
CA VAL A 297 5.02 1.23 -20.13
C VAL A 297 4.69 2.05 -21.36
N VAL A 298 3.81 1.53 -22.20
CA VAL A 298 3.20 2.26 -23.30
C VAL A 298 1.70 2.27 -23.09
N GLU A 299 1.14 3.46 -23.01
CA GLU A 299 -0.28 3.66 -22.76
C GLU A 299 -0.84 4.60 -23.84
N GLY A 300 -2.05 4.32 -24.32
CA GLY A 300 -2.67 5.20 -25.29
C GLY A 300 -4.17 4.98 -25.42
N GLY A 301 -4.86 6.02 -25.93
CA GLY A 301 -6.30 6.03 -26.11
C GLY A 301 -6.95 7.31 -25.61
N ALA A 302 -8.20 7.19 -25.16
CA ALA A 302 -8.99 8.30 -24.65
C ALA A 302 -9.42 8.03 -23.20
N LYS A 303 -9.33 9.05 -22.35
CA LYS A 303 -9.84 8.99 -20.97
C LYS A 303 -10.38 10.35 -20.50
N TYR A 304 -11.25 10.31 -19.50
CA TYR A 304 -11.52 11.48 -18.67
C TYR A 304 -10.59 11.45 -17.46
N GLN A 305 -9.97 12.59 -17.19
CA GLN A 305 -8.99 12.75 -16.13
C GLN A 305 -9.34 13.93 -15.24
N GLN A 306 -9.04 13.85 -13.94
CA GLN A 306 -9.15 14.97 -13.03
C GLN A 306 -8.12 16.05 -13.39
N PHE A 307 -8.45 17.34 -13.17
CA PHE A 307 -7.50 18.44 -13.35
C PHE A 307 -6.26 18.25 -12.47
N ASN A 308 -6.45 17.81 -11.24
CA ASN A 308 -5.33 17.44 -10.38
C ASN A 308 -4.82 16.04 -10.76
N GLU A 309 -3.57 15.95 -11.21
CA GLU A 309 -2.92 14.69 -11.60
C GLU A 309 -2.84 13.66 -10.45
N LEU A 310 -2.89 14.11 -9.19
CA LEU A 310 -2.91 13.23 -8.01
C LEU A 310 -4.26 12.53 -7.82
N GLU A 311 -5.28 12.91 -8.61
CA GLU A 311 -6.65 12.35 -8.56
C GLU A 311 -7.22 12.25 -7.13
N PRO A 312 -7.25 13.38 -6.37
CA PRO A 312 -7.58 13.38 -4.94
C PRO A 312 -9.01 12.92 -4.64
N ILE A 313 -9.89 12.96 -5.63
CA ILE A 313 -11.31 12.67 -5.45
C ILE A 313 -11.59 11.24 -5.90
N ILE A 314 -11.93 10.39 -4.94
CA ILE A 314 -12.26 8.99 -5.19
C ILE A 314 -13.61 8.93 -5.94
N PRO A 315 -13.70 8.26 -7.10
CA PRO A 315 -14.91 8.24 -7.91
C PRO A 315 -16.17 7.79 -7.19
N ILE A 316 -16.09 6.77 -6.33
CA ILE A 316 -17.24 6.29 -5.56
C ILE A 316 -17.72 7.32 -4.53
N ILE A 317 -16.81 8.07 -3.93
CA ILE A 317 -17.15 9.15 -2.99
C ILE A 317 -17.84 10.29 -3.77
N ASN A 318 -17.30 10.67 -4.92
CA ASN A 318 -17.96 11.67 -5.77
C ASN A 318 -19.35 11.21 -6.23
N THR A 319 -19.51 9.92 -6.55
CA THR A 319 -20.82 9.37 -6.90
C THR A 319 -21.83 9.59 -5.78
N ALA A 320 -21.45 9.31 -4.53
CA ALA A 320 -22.31 9.53 -3.37
C ALA A 320 -22.62 11.02 -3.16
N TYR A 321 -21.60 11.89 -3.23
CA TYR A 321 -21.77 13.34 -3.08
C TYR A 321 -22.65 13.94 -4.18
N SER A 322 -22.48 13.52 -5.42
CA SER A 322 -23.30 14.02 -6.52
C SER A 322 -24.76 13.54 -6.40
N LEU A 323 -24.98 12.25 -6.15
CA LEU A 323 -26.33 11.71 -6.13
C LEU A 323 -27.15 12.07 -4.89
N ILE A 324 -26.50 12.28 -3.74
CA ILE A 324 -27.17 12.47 -2.45
C ILE A 324 -27.18 13.93 -2.02
N LEU A 325 -26.06 14.66 -2.24
CA LEU A 325 -25.84 15.99 -1.73
C LEU A 325 -25.79 17.07 -2.81
N SER A 326 -26.07 16.74 -4.07
CA SER A 326 -26.03 17.64 -5.22
C SER A 326 -24.68 18.38 -5.39
N ASN A 327 -23.58 17.80 -4.91
CA ASN A 327 -22.25 18.38 -4.96
C ASN A 327 -21.36 17.70 -6.01
N ASN A 328 -20.82 18.49 -6.95
CA ASN A 328 -19.89 18.03 -7.97
C ASN A 328 -18.47 18.54 -7.69
N TYR A 329 -17.69 17.78 -6.95
CA TYR A 329 -16.27 18.09 -6.70
C TYR A 329 -15.32 17.57 -7.78
N LEU A 330 -15.70 16.51 -8.48
CA LEU A 330 -14.90 15.86 -9.51
C LEU A 330 -14.94 16.66 -10.81
N LYS A 331 -13.91 17.47 -11.04
CA LYS A 331 -13.75 18.26 -12.25
C LYS A 331 -12.88 17.50 -13.25
N LEU A 332 -13.39 17.29 -14.46
CA LEU A 332 -12.82 16.39 -15.46
C LEU A 332 -12.53 17.13 -16.77
N TYR A 333 -11.50 16.68 -17.46
CA TYR A 333 -11.24 17.00 -18.86
C TYR A 333 -11.01 15.75 -19.69
N GLN A 334 -11.23 15.81 -20.99
CA GLN A 334 -10.93 14.71 -21.91
C GLN A 334 -9.48 14.79 -22.36
N LYS A 335 -8.83 13.64 -22.38
CA LYS A 335 -7.45 13.44 -22.85
C LYS A 335 -7.42 12.30 -23.85
N GLU A 336 -6.96 12.62 -25.05
CA GLU A 336 -6.63 11.66 -26.10
C GLU A 336 -5.11 11.66 -26.26
N TYR A 337 -4.44 10.53 -26.04
CA TYR A 337 -2.99 10.57 -25.85
C TYR A 337 -2.31 9.25 -26.17
N ILE A 338 -1.00 9.35 -26.36
CA ILE A 338 -0.05 8.27 -26.25
C ILE A 338 1.03 8.68 -25.24
N LYS A 339 1.38 7.75 -24.36
CA LYS A 339 2.39 7.94 -23.32
C LYS A 339 3.37 6.79 -23.32
N PHE A 340 4.64 7.12 -23.27
CA PHE A 340 5.75 6.20 -23.05
C PHE A 340 6.33 6.50 -21.68
N LYS A 341 6.62 5.46 -20.88
CA LYS A 341 7.31 5.59 -19.60
C LYS A 341 8.43 4.54 -19.52
N PHE A 342 9.58 4.95 -19.07
CA PHE A 342 10.75 4.13 -18.81
C PHE A 342 11.18 4.34 -17.35
N ASP A 343 11.42 3.24 -16.61
CA ASP A 343 11.78 3.27 -15.21
C ASP A 343 12.93 2.29 -14.98
N LYS A 344 14.01 2.79 -14.40
CA LYS A 344 15.19 2.01 -14.04
C LYS A 344 15.89 2.57 -12.82
N GLU A 345 16.37 1.70 -11.95
CA GLU A 345 17.36 2.05 -10.95
C GLU A 345 18.75 2.11 -11.61
N ILE A 346 19.32 3.32 -11.71
CA ILE A 346 20.60 3.56 -12.40
C ILE A 346 21.77 3.03 -11.58
N PHE A 347 21.73 3.26 -10.28
CA PHE A 347 22.62 2.66 -9.30
C PHE A 347 21.88 2.52 -7.97
N ARG A 348 22.40 1.71 -7.06
CA ARG A 348 21.72 1.39 -5.80
C ARG A 348 21.23 2.64 -5.07
N GLY A 349 19.90 2.73 -4.92
CA GLY A 349 19.22 3.84 -4.28
C GLY A 349 18.80 4.97 -5.21
N LEU A 350 19.36 5.10 -6.45
CA LEU A 350 18.93 6.09 -7.43
C LEU A 350 18.07 5.46 -8.52
N GLU A 351 16.81 5.81 -8.55
CA GLU A 351 15.82 5.42 -9.55
C GLU A 351 15.52 6.60 -10.47
N ALA A 352 15.56 6.38 -11.77
CA ALA A 352 15.20 7.37 -12.78
C ALA A 352 13.97 6.91 -13.54
N VAL A 353 13.01 7.82 -13.65
CA VAL A 353 11.78 7.63 -14.43
C VAL A 353 11.73 8.70 -15.51
N PHE A 354 11.73 8.27 -16.74
CA PHE A 354 11.51 9.13 -17.89
C PHE A 354 10.11 8.88 -18.45
N SER A 355 9.40 9.92 -18.85
CA SER A 355 8.17 9.76 -19.62
C SER A 355 8.02 10.83 -20.68
N PHE A 356 7.44 10.43 -21.81
CA PHE A 356 7.00 11.30 -22.86
C PHE A 356 5.51 11.06 -23.12
N GLU A 357 4.75 12.13 -23.23
CA GLU A 357 3.32 12.10 -23.50
C GLU A 357 2.98 13.09 -24.58
N ALA A 358 2.26 12.65 -25.62
CA ALA A 358 1.73 13.49 -26.68
C ALA A 358 0.23 13.25 -26.82
N GLY A 359 -0.54 14.31 -27.05
CA GLY A 359 -1.97 14.13 -27.18
C GLY A 359 -2.74 15.45 -27.30
N ARG A 360 -4.05 15.34 -27.10
CA ARG A 360 -5.01 16.44 -27.17
C ARG A 360 -5.83 16.49 -25.89
N ARG A 361 -6.05 17.69 -25.38
CA ARG A 361 -6.92 17.96 -24.23
C ARG A 361 -8.12 18.78 -24.66
N THR A 362 -9.29 18.41 -24.15
CA THR A 362 -10.56 19.08 -24.44
C THR A 362 -11.31 19.32 -23.14
N ALA A 363 -11.81 20.52 -22.94
CA ALA A 363 -12.66 20.88 -21.81
C ALA A 363 -13.99 20.10 -21.90
N LEU A 364 -14.55 19.77 -20.76
CA LEU A 364 -15.82 19.06 -20.63
C LEU A 364 -16.82 19.88 -19.83
N PHE A 365 -18.09 19.67 -20.13
CA PHE A 365 -19.22 20.32 -19.47
C PHE A 365 -20.12 19.29 -18.82
N ASN A 366 -20.94 19.71 -17.85
CA ASN A 366 -21.98 18.88 -17.29
C ASN A 366 -23.00 18.50 -18.39
N ASN A 367 -23.36 17.23 -18.48
CA ASN A 367 -24.36 16.72 -19.40
C ASN A 367 -25.60 16.18 -18.67
N THR A 368 -25.61 16.25 -17.35
CA THR A 368 -26.76 15.81 -16.53
C THR A 368 -26.81 16.57 -15.23
N ASP A 369 -28.02 16.87 -14.79
CA ASP A 369 -28.36 17.47 -13.49
C ASP A 369 -29.07 16.43 -12.59
N PHE A 370 -29.00 15.14 -12.96
CA PHE A 370 -29.65 14.07 -12.23
C PHE A 370 -29.07 13.90 -10.83
N THR A 371 -29.93 13.92 -9.83
CA THR A 371 -29.64 13.61 -8.42
C THR A 371 -30.79 12.81 -7.84
N ILE A 372 -30.54 12.00 -6.80
CA ILE A 372 -31.57 11.22 -6.11
C ILE A 372 -32.36 12.12 -5.14
N PHE A 373 -31.64 12.99 -4.42
CA PHE A 373 -32.24 13.93 -3.49
C PHE A 373 -31.86 15.35 -3.95
N SER A 374 -32.81 16.04 -4.60
CA SER A 374 -32.61 17.41 -5.04
C SER A 374 -32.79 18.37 -3.87
N ASP A 375 -31.78 19.21 -3.65
CA ASP A 375 -31.84 20.34 -2.73
C ASP A 375 -32.27 21.67 -3.43
N GLY A 376 -32.61 21.60 -4.72
CA GLY A 376 -32.97 22.74 -5.56
C GLY A 376 -31.79 23.52 -6.12
N ASN A 377 -30.56 23.05 -5.86
CA ASN A 377 -29.34 23.69 -6.40
C ASN A 377 -28.86 22.94 -7.65
N ASP A 378 -28.39 23.70 -8.62
CA ASP A 378 -27.70 23.15 -9.79
C ASP A 378 -26.28 22.74 -9.43
N TYR A 379 -25.75 21.74 -10.14
CA TYR A 379 -24.34 21.38 -10.01
C TYR A 379 -23.42 22.54 -10.40
N THR A 380 -22.35 22.71 -9.66
CA THR A 380 -21.28 23.64 -10.05
C THR A 380 -20.69 23.24 -11.41
N PRO A 381 -20.27 24.21 -12.25
CA PRO A 381 -19.64 23.92 -13.54
C PRO A 381 -18.52 22.90 -13.43
N ASN A 382 -18.34 22.09 -14.46
CA ASN A 382 -17.27 21.07 -14.46
C ASN A 382 -15.86 21.67 -14.48
N ASN A 383 -15.71 22.90 -14.99
CA ASN A 383 -14.44 23.60 -14.91
C ASN A 383 -14.18 24.11 -13.49
N PRO A 384 -12.98 23.98 -12.95
CA PRO A 384 -12.64 24.51 -11.64
C PRO A 384 -12.74 26.03 -11.65
N GLU A 385 -13.64 26.61 -10.84
CA GLU A 385 -13.70 28.03 -10.64
C GLU A 385 -12.56 28.48 -9.73
N ARG A 386 -11.69 29.31 -10.25
CA ARG A 386 -10.74 30.07 -9.44
C ARG A 386 -11.23 31.50 -9.37
N THR A 387 -11.66 31.92 -8.20
CA THR A 387 -12.30 33.19 -7.92
C THR A 387 -11.46 34.43 -8.31
N LEU A 388 -10.17 34.29 -8.54
CA LEU A 388 -9.23 35.40 -8.68
C LEU A 388 -8.54 35.55 -10.05
N VAL A 389 -8.53 34.55 -10.92
CA VAL A 389 -7.66 34.64 -12.13
C VAL A 389 -8.31 34.21 -13.45
N ILE A 390 -9.27 33.28 -13.47
CA ILE A 390 -9.85 32.81 -14.73
C ILE A 390 -11.37 32.71 -14.64
N SER A 391 -12.04 33.77 -15.08
CA SER A 391 -13.47 33.83 -15.25
C SER A 391 -13.86 33.36 -16.66
N SER A 392 -13.63 32.11 -17.03
CA SER A 392 -14.26 31.59 -18.23
C SER A 392 -15.22 30.46 -17.88
N LYS A 393 -16.52 30.73 -18.00
CA LYS A 393 -17.57 29.70 -17.99
C LYS A 393 -17.33 28.66 -19.10
N ASP A 394 -16.47 28.97 -20.06
CA ASP A 394 -16.23 28.18 -21.27
C ASP A 394 -15.10 27.14 -21.15
N GLY A 395 -14.46 27.02 -19.97
CA GLY A 395 -13.35 26.12 -19.75
C GLY A 395 -12.05 26.54 -20.47
N PHE A 396 -11.06 25.69 -20.47
CA PHE A 396 -9.83 25.92 -21.22
C PHE A 396 -10.03 25.59 -22.71
N ARG A 397 -9.24 26.25 -23.57
CA ARG A 397 -9.28 26.02 -25.01
C ARG A 397 -8.75 24.63 -25.36
N THR A 398 -9.45 23.90 -26.22
CA THR A 398 -8.94 22.62 -26.74
C THR A 398 -7.59 22.84 -27.41
N HIS A 399 -6.58 22.07 -26.98
CA HIS A 399 -5.19 22.19 -27.47
C HIS A 399 -4.50 20.84 -27.55
N ASN A 400 -3.47 20.77 -28.38
CA ASN A 400 -2.54 19.65 -28.36
C ASN A 400 -1.47 19.87 -27.29
N MET A 401 -0.85 18.78 -26.84
CA MET A 401 0.20 18.83 -25.84
C MET A 401 1.33 17.86 -26.16
N ASN A 402 2.56 18.27 -25.81
CA ASN A 402 3.70 17.37 -25.69
C ASN A 402 4.36 17.63 -24.33
N ILE A 403 4.54 16.61 -23.55
CA ILE A 403 5.10 16.72 -22.21
C ILE A 403 6.20 15.69 -22.02
N ILE A 404 7.37 16.16 -21.60
CA ILE A 404 8.47 15.32 -21.13
C ILE A 404 8.57 15.46 -19.62
N ASN A 405 8.72 14.33 -18.91
CA ASN A 405 9.09 14.33 -17.49
C ASN A 405 10.34 13.49 -17.30
N LEU A 406 11.25 14.03 -16.50
CA LEU A 406 12.39 13.30 -15.91
C LEU A 406 12.25 13.38 -14.40
N GLN A 407 12.11 12.24 -13.76
CA GLN A 407 11.98 12.14 -12.32
C GLN A 407 13.10 11.27 -11.76
N LEU A 408 13.79 11.78 -10.75
CA LEU A 408 14.85 11.09 -10.05
C LEU A 408 14.44 10.90 -8.60
N TYR A 409 14.63 9.70 -8.07
CA TYR A 409 14.41 9.37 -6.67
C TYR A 409 15.69 8.80 -6.09
N TYR A 410 16.16 9.38 -5.01
CA TYR A 410 17.32 8.87 -4.28
C TYR A 410 16.95 8.49 -2.85
N GLN A 411 17.06 7.21 -2.51
CA GLN A 411 16.84 6.70 -1.17
C GLN A 411 18.16 6.38 -0.50
N PHE A 412 18.54 7.18 0.50
CA PHE A 412 19.73 6.91 1.30
C PHE A 412 19.63 5.55 2.01
N GLY A 413 20.74 4.81 2.07
CA GLY A 413 20.81 3.55 2.80
C GLY A 413 19.83 2.46 2.35
N ARG A 414 19.38 2.50 1.08
CA ARG A 414 18.45 1.48 0.54
C ARG A 414 19.07 0.09 0.63
N ARG A 415 18.32 -0.82 1.22
CA ARG A 415 18.67 -2.24 1.31
C ARG A 415 17.86 -3.03 0.28
N TYR A 416 18.38 -4.20 -0.08
CA TYR A 416 17.78 -5.07 -1.08
C TYR A 416 17.73 -6.48 -0.55
N ASP A 417 16.68 -7.19 -0.93
CA ASP A 417 16.51 -8.60 -0.69
C ASP A 417 16.10 -9.31 -1.98
N PHE A 418 16.35 -10.61 -2.07
CA PHE A 418 15.92 -11.42 -3.19
C PHE A 418 14.86 -12.40 -2.72
N VAL A 419 13.64 -12.23 -3.19
CA VAL A 419 12.52 -13.12 -2.92
C VAL A 419 12.06 -13.73 -4.24
N ASN A 420 11.99 -15.06 -4.31
CA ASN A 420 11.58 -15.78 -5.53
C ASN A 420 12.35 -15.36 -6.79
N ASN A 421 13.65 -15.09 -6.66
CA ASN A 421 14.53 -14.61 -7.74
C ASN A 421 14.21 -13.19 -8.27
N GLU A 422 13.38 -12.43 -7.57
CA GLU A 422 13.08 -11.03 -7.85
C GLU A 422 13.76 -10.11 -6.83
N LEU A 423 14.29 -8.97 -7.31
CA LEU A 423 14.89 -7.94 -6.46
C LEU A 423 13.79 -7.18 -5.72
N ARG A 424 13.77 -7.31 -4.39
CA ARG A 424 12.86 -6.56 -3.52
C ARG A 424 13.60 -5.41 -2.86
N LYS A 425 13.09 -4.21 -3.03
CA LYS A 425 13.59 -3.00 -2.37
C LYS A 425 13.01 -2.94 -0.95
N LEU A 426 13.87 -2.86 0.06
CA LEU A 426 13.46 -2.71 1.45
C LEU A 426 13.40 -1.22 1.83
N GLU A 427 12.52 -0.89 2.78
CA GLU A 427 12.45 0.46 3.33
C GLU A 427 13.76 0.84 4.05
N SER A 428 14.09 2.11 4.00
CA SER A 428 15.23 2.69 4.71
C SER A 428 14.73 3.69 5.75
N PRO A 429 15.33 3.72 6.96
CA PRO A 429 14.99 4.74 7.96
C PRO A 429 15.55 6.12 7.62
N LEU A 430 16.32 6.25 6.54
CA LEU A 430 16.93 7.50 6.10
C LEU A 430 16.05 8.22 5.08
N PRO A 431 16.21 9.55 4.94
CA PRO A 431 15.41 10.35 4.01
C PRO A 431 15.52 9.89 2.56
N ARG A 432 14.45 10.13 1.81
CA ARG A 432 14.40 10.04 0.35
C ARG A 432 14.34 11.44 -0.22
N LEU A 433 15.11 11.67 -1.26
CA LEU A 433 15.04 12.87 -2.08
C LEU A 433 14.35 12.56 -3.39
N SER A 434 13.59 13.52 -3.93
CA SER A 434 13.12 13.43 -5.30
C SER A 434 13.33 14.75 -6.05
N PHE A 435 13.58 14.62 -7.33
CA PHE A 435 13.69 15.72 -8.28
C PHE A 435 12.80 15.41 -9.48
N LEU A 436 11.97 16.36 -9.88
CA LEU A 436 11.16 16.29 -11.10
C LEU A 436 11.49 17.49 -11.98
N TYR A 437 11.83 17.22 -13.22
CA TYR A 437 11.84 18.19 -14.30
C TYR A 437 10.71 17.83 -15.28
N ARG A 438 9.85 18.82 -15.59
CA ARG A 438 8.78 18.70 -16.61
C ARG A 438 8.97 19.79 -17.66
N LYS A 439 8.86 19.43 -18.91
CA LYS A 439 8.81 20.35 -20.04
C LYS A 439 7.54 20.11 -20.84
N GLY A 440 6.66 21.10 -20.86
CA GLY A 440 5.62 21.23 -21.87
C GLY A 440 6.20 21.95 -23.08
N PHE A 441 5.93 21.49 -24.28
CA PHE A 441 6.40 22.13 -25.50
C PHE A 441 5.45 21.92 -26.67
N GLY A 442 5.41 22.90 -27.56
CA GLY A 442 4.58 22.87 -28.76
C GLY A 442 5.14 23.78 -29.83
N TYR A 443 4.70 23.55 -31.06
CA TYR A 443 5.14 24.30 -32.24
C TYR A 443 4.06 25.27 -32.74
N ASN A 444 2.82 25.15 -32.25
CA ASN A 444 1.69 25.94 -32.65
C ASN A 444 1.24 26.88 -31.53
N GLU A 445 0.65 28.01 -31.87
CA GLU A 445 0.00 28.91 -30.91
C GLU A 445 -1.06 28.16 -30.09
N GLY A 446 -1.06 28.40 -28.77
CA GLY A 446 -1.98 27.77 -27.82
C GLY A 446 -1.56 26.39 -27.32
N MET A 447 -0.42 25.86 -27.75
CA MET A 447 0.18 24.68 -27.12
C MET A 447 0.96 25.07 -25.84
N PRO A 448 0.94 24.22 -24.80
CA PRO A 448 1.72 24.49 -23.60
C PRO A 448 3.21 24.67 -23.93
N ASN A 449 3.82 25.75 -23.42
CA ASN A 449 5.25 25.98 -23.49
C ASN A 449 5.74 26.53 -22.15
N TYR A 450 6.24 25.63 -21.31
CA TYR A 450 6.71 25.93 -19.97
C TYR A 450 7.73 24.93 -19.50
N SER A 451 8.48 25.29 -18.48
CA SER A 451 9.34 24.38 -17.72
C SER A 451 8.92 24.39 -16.26
N PHE A 452 8.98 23.24 -15.62
CA PHE A 452 8.64 23.07 -14.20
C PHE A 452 9.68 22.23 -13.51
N ILE A 453 10.05 22.64 -12.31
CA ILE A 453 10.97 21.90 -11.44
C ILE A 453 10.31 21.68 -10.07
N ARG A 454 10.52 20.49 -9.52
CA ARG A 454 10.11 20.18 -8.15
C ARG A 454 11.19 19.37 -7.45
N PHE A 455 11.53 19.79 -6.24
CA PHE A 455 12.36 19.05 -5.30
C PHE A 455 11.50 18.60 -4.12
N SER A 456 11.72 17.41 -3.61
CA SER A 456 11.13 17.02 -2.34
C SER A 456 12.09 16.18 -1.51
N ALA A 457 11.91 16.29 -0.20
CA ALA A 457 12.64 15.50 0.80
C ALA A 457 11.63 15.00 1.83
N GLY A 458 11.59 13.71 2.08
CA GLY A 458 10.67 13.14 3.04
C GLY A 458 11.25 11.91 3.74
N ASN A 459 10.68 11.59 4.88
CA ASN A 459 11.03 10.40 5.64
C ASN A 459 9.89 9.95 6.55
N LYS A 460 9.96 8.67 6.90
CA LYS A 460 9.12 8.02 7.89
C LYS A 460 10.04 7.30 8.87
N THR A 461 10.16 7.84 10.06
CA THR A 461 11.14 7.38 11.05
C THR A 461 10.48 7.01 12.36
N ARG A 462 10.88 5.86 12.94
CA ARG A 462 10.40 5.44 14.24
C ARG A 462 11.18 6.14 15.36
N LEU A 463 10.47 6.89 16.19
CA LEU A 463 11.02 7.55 17.38
C LEU A 463 10.87 6.63 18.60
N LYS A 464 11.66 5.55 18.65
CA LYS A 464 11.63 4.56 19.75
C LYS A 464 10.19 4.17 20.12
N ASP A 465 9.81 4.40 21.39
CA ASP A 465 8.52 4.04 21.94
C ASP A 465 7.45 5.14 21.82
N ILE A 466 7.86 6.34 21.40
CA ILE A 466 6.96 7.50 21.32
C ILE A 466 6.07 7.40 20.09
N GLY A 467 6.55 6.74 19.03
CA GLY A 467 5.75 6.56 17.84
C GLY A 467 6.53 6.67 16.53
N LEU A 468 5.81 7.11 15.51
CA LEU A 468 6.30 7.23 14.15
C LEU A 468 6.19 8.70 13.71
N PHE A 469 7.31 9.28 13.31
CA PHE A 469 7.35 10.63 12.76
C PHE A 469 7.52 10.59 11.25
N GLU A 470 6.68 11.33 10.56
CA GLU A 470 6.65 11.44 9.11
C GLU A 470 6.76 12.92 8.72
N PHE A 471 7.57 13.22 7.71
CA PHE A 471 7.61 14.56 7.13
C PHE A 471 7.78 14.50 5.62
N ASP A 472 7.30 15.53 4.96
CA ASP A 472 7.53 15.79 3.54
C ASP A 472 7.66 17.29 3.30
N LEU A 473 8.77 17.67 2.66
CA LEU A 473 9.10 19.05 2.29
C LEU A 473 9.16 19.10 0.77
N VAL A 474 8.40 20.01 0.16
CA VAL A 474 8.32 20.15 -1.29
C VAL A 474 8.55 21.59 -1.69
N PHE A 475 9.42 21.79 -2.67
CA PHE A 475 9.68 23.07 -3.32
C PHE A 475 9.50 22.91 -4.81
N GLY A 476 8.73 23.77 -5.44
CA GLY A 476 8.54 23.69 -6.87
C GLY A 476 8.26 25.06 -7.49
N GLY A 477 8.36 25.10 -8.80
CA GLY A 477 8.04 26.31 -9.52
C GLY A 477 8.15 26.17 -11.02
N PHE A 478 7.46 27.07 -11.70
CA PHE A 478 7.48 27.19 -13.15
C PHE A 478 8.46 28.29 -13.59
N TYR A 479 9.07 28.07 -14.74
CA TYR A 479 9.96 29.06 -15.38
C TYR A 479 9.86 28.91 -16.91
N ASN A 480 10.28 29.94 -17.63
CA ASN A 480 10.16 30.00 -19.09
C ASN A 480 8.73 29.68 -19.54
N VAL A 481 7.76 30.34 -18.91
CA VAL A 481 6.34 30.16 -19.21
C VAL A 481 5.94 31.15 -20.30
N GLU A 482 5.71 30.64 -21.50
CA GLU A 482 5.16 31.38 -22.62
C GLU A 482 3.64 31.18 -22.71
N HIS A 483 3.21 29.94 -22.55
CA HIS A 483 1.81 29.54 -22.53
C HIS A 483 1.59 28.38 -21.58
N ILE A 484 0.61 28.49 -20.71
CA ILE A 484 0.23 27.44 -19.76
C ILE A 484 -1.29 27.52 -19.51
N GLU A 485 -1.95 26.38 -19.59
CA GLU A 485 -3.37 26.25 -19.27
C GLU A 485 -3.56 25.82 -17.80
N PHE A 486 -4.73 26.10 -17.23
CA PHE A 486 -5.02 25.76 -15.84
C PHE A 486 -4.80 24.27 -15.53
N VAL A 487 -5.04 23.39 -16.50
CA VAL A 487 -4.81 21.95 -16.39
C VAL A 487 -3.33 21.57 -16.19
N ASP A 488 -2.40 22.48 -16.51
CA ASP A 488 -0.96 22.30 -16.33
C ASP A 488 -0.41 22.91 -15.03
N PHE A 489 -1.23 23.66 -14.30
CA PHE A 489 -0.84 24.27 -13.03
C PHE A 489 -0.46 23.19 -12.01
N GLN A 490 0.34 23.56 -11.02
CA GLN A 490 0.49 22.72 -9.84
C GLN A 490 -0.78 22.81 -9.01
N HIS A 491 -1.45 21.68 -8.87
CA HIS A 491 -2.60 21.50 -7.99
C HIS A 491 -2.16 20.78 -6.72
N PHE A 492 -2.77 21.14 -5.61
CA PHE A 492 -2.45 20.54 -4.32
C PHE A 492 -3.52 19.54 -3.90
N ASN A 493 -3.14 18.66 -2.99
CA ASN A 493 -4.00 17.60 -2.54
C ASN A 493 -4.93 18.07 -1.42
N GLY A 494 -5.94 18.83 -1.79
CA GLY A 494 -6.97 19.32 -0.89
C GLY A 494 -8.06 18.30 -0.58
N VAL A 495 -8.99 18.68 0.30
CA VAL A 495 -10.19 17.92 0.66
C VAL A 495 -11.38 18.85 0.84
N GLN A 496 -12.48 18.53 0.18
CA GLN A 496 -13.79 19.15 0.38
C GLN A 496 -14.88 18.12 0.71
N THR A 497 -14.53 16.85 0.69
CA THR A 497 -15.39 15.74 1.15
C THR A 497 -15.10 15.42 2.60
N SER A 498 -16.01 14.73 3.28
CA SER A 498 -15.76 14.23 4.64
C SER A 498 -14.93 12.93 4.68
N PHE A 499 -14.22 12.61 3.59
CA PHE A 499 -13.44 11.37 3.49
C PHE A 499 -11.96 11.64 3.30
N ILE A 500 -11.13 10.92 4.06
CA ILE A 500 -9.68 10.91 3.88
C ILE A 500 -9.36 9.95 2.74
N ASN A 501 -8.62 10.43 1.74
CA ASN A 501 -8.07 9.57 0.70
C ASN A 501 -6.66 9.15 1.09
N ASN A 502 -6.49 7.92 1.55
CA ASN A 502 -5.19 7.37 1.94
C ASN A 502 -4.37 6.81 0.74
N SER A 503 -4.84 7.02 -0.49
CA SER A 503 -4.26 6.41 -1.70
C SER A 503 -3.16 7.25 -2.32
N TYR A 504 -2.11 7.58 -1.58
CA TYR A 504 -0.98 8.30 -2.16
C TYR A 504 0.24 7.40 -2.32
N ASP A 505 0.85 7.58 -3.46
CA ASP A 505 2.20 7.29 -3.97
C ASP A 505 3.13 6.37 -3.14
N GLY A 506 2.57 5.62 -2.19
CA GLY A 506 3.23 4.60 -1.38
C GLY A 506 4.35 5.13 -0.49
N TRP A 507 4.54 6.46 -0.41
CA TRP A 507 5.74 7.01 0.19
C TRP A 507 5.50 7.73 1.50
N THR A 508 4.53 8.62 1.54
CA THR A 508 4.05 9.23 2.78
C THR A 508 2.57 9.52 2.64
N ASP A 509 1.76 9.05 3.57
CA ASP A 509 0.33 9.40 3.68
C ASP A 509 0.14 10.85 4.15
N VAL A 510 1.18 11.69 4.03
CA VAL A 510 1.26 12.99 4.70
C VAL A 510 0.87 14.13 3.78
N ARG A 511 0.97 13.94 2.45
CA ARG A 511 0.75 15.03 1.47
C ARG A 511 -0.71 15.42 1.25
N GLN A 512 -1.60 15.17 2.18
CA GLN A 512 -2.98 15.58 2.07
C GLN A 512 -3.28 16.74 3.01
N PHE A 513 -3.88 17.79 2.46
CA PHE A 513 -4.51 18.84 3.25
C PHE A 513 -5.90 18.39 3.69
N SER A 514 -6.30 18.77 4.88
CA SER A 514 -7.54 18.34 5.51
C SER A 514 -8.67 19.35 5.43
N THR A 515 -8.34 20.61 5.12
CA THR A 515 -9.31 21.71 5.03
C THR A 515 -9.10 22.61 3.80
N LEU A 516 -8.06 22.34 2.99
CA LEU A 516 -7.76 23.09 1.77
C LEU A 516 -8.75 22.72 0.65
N PRO A 517 -9.46 23.68 0.03
CA PRO A 517 -10.25 23.41 -1.16
C PRO A 517 -9.40 22.96 -2.35
N TYR A 518 -9.98 22.11 -3.21
CA TYR A 518 -9.21 21.38 -4.24
C TYR A 518 -8.39 22.25 -5.21
N TYR A 519 -8.85 23.45 -5.55
CA TYR A 519 -8.24 24.25 -6.62
C TYR A 519 -7.87 25.68 -6.22
N ASP A 520 -8.25 26.14 -5.01
CA ASP A 520 -8.08 27.52 -4.57
C ASP A 520 -6.62 27.99 -4.57
N TYR A 521 -5.69 27.11 -4.29
CA TYR A 521 -4.25 27.42 -4.21
C TYR A 521 -3.45 26.94 -5.42
N SER A 522 -4.10 26.47 -6.49
CA SER A 522 -3.41 26.06 -7.72
C SER A 522 -2.55 27.19 -8.27
N THR A 523 -1.32 26.88 -8.68
CA THR A 523 -0.34 27.91 -9.06
C THR A 523 0.43 27.55 -10.32
N SER A 524 0.75 28.56 -11.12
CA SER A 524 1.74 28.52 -12.20
C SER A 524 3.06 29.21 -11.83
N LYS A 525 3.24 29.54 -10.56
CA LYS A 525 4.45 30.17 -10.01
C LYS A 525 5.20 29.22 -9.08
N SER A 526 6.04 29.77 -8.22
CA SER A 526 6.74 29.00 -7.18
C SER A 526 5.83 28.67 -6.01
N TYR A 527 6.13 27.57 -5.32
CA TYR A 527 5.42 27.15 -4.13
C TYR A 527 6.31 26.36 -3.17
N ILE A 528 5.85 26.28 -1.92
CA ILE A 528 6.45 25.49 -0.84
C ILE A 528 5.33 24.72 -0.15
N GLU A 529 5.51 23.41 0.02
CA GLU A 529 4.67 22.58 0.86
C GLU A 529 5.50 21.98 2.02
N VAL A 530 4.93 21.98 3.21
CA VAL A 530 5.48 21.32 4.39
C VAL A 530 4.41 20.48 5.03
N HIS A 531 4.70 19.21 5.21
CA HIS A 531 3.80 18.27 5.86
C HIS A 531 4.53 17.57 6.99
N LEU A 532 3.97 17.60 8.19
CA LEU A 532 4.51 16.94 9.38
C LEU A 532 3.41 16.13 10.04
N LYS A 533 3.70 14.88 10.40
CA LYS A 533 2.75 14.01 11.10
C LYS A 533 3.47 13.16 12.13
N HIS A 534 2.91 13.08 13.33
CA HIS A 534 3.39 12.19 14.36
C HIS A 534 2.29 11.23 14.80
N ARG A 535 2.52 9.92 14.63
CA ARG A 535 1.63 8.84 15.07
C ARG A 535 2.14 8.28 16.38
N PHE A 536 1.32 8.32 17.43
CA PHE A 536 1.69 7.86 18.76
C PHE A 536 1.64 6.34 18.96
N LEU A 537 1.18 5.56 17.97
CA LEU A 537 1.17 4.09 17.96
C LEU A 537 0.68 3.47 19.28
N GLY A 538 -0.41 3.96 19.82
CA GLY A 538 -0.94 3.49 21.09
C GLY A 538 -0.25 4.06 22.34
N TRP A 539 0.92 4.69 22.26
CA TRP A 539 1.63 5.25 23.41
C TRP A 539 0.75 6.15 24.29
N LEU A 540 -0.14 6.92 23.67
CA LEU A 540 -1.08 7.80 24.36
C LEU A 540 -2.36 7.06 24.78
N LEU A 541 -3.03 6.38 23.85
CA LEU A 541 -4.37 5.81 24.06
C LEU A 541 -4.37 4.41 24.71
N SER A 542 -3.24 3.74 24.82
CA SER A 542 -3.14 2.49 25.58
C SER A 542 -3.00 2.70 27.10
N LYS A 543 -2.74 3.92 27.56
CA LYS A 543 -2.59 4.22 29.00
C LYS A 543 -3.92 4.14 29.77
N PRO A 544 -5.04 4.73 29.31
CA PRO A 544 -6.33 4.57 29.97
C PRO A 544 -6.86 3.14 29.80
N ALA A 545 -7.40 2.56 30.88
CA ALA A 545 -7.87 1.17 30.87
C ALA A 545 -8.98 0.93 29.83
N PHE A 546 -9.90 1.88 29.67
CA PHE A 546 -11.06 1.74 28.78
C PHE A 546 -10.73 1.85 27.29
N THR A 547 -9.60 2.48 26.89
CA THR A 547 -9.18 2.57 25.49
C THR A 547 -8.21 1.47 25.07
N ARG A 548 -7.58 0.81 26.04
CA ARG A 548 -6.54 -0.20 25.82
C ARG A 548 -7.03 -1.39 24.99
N GLU A 549 -8.27 -1.85 25.25
CA GLU A 549 -8.86 -3.00 24.59
C GLU A 549 -9.19 -2.75 23.11
N PHE A 550 -9.33 -1.49 22.70
CA PHE A 550 -9.73 -1.13 21.33
C PHE A 550 -8.55 -0.99 20.38
N ASN A 551 -7.31 -1.05 20.88
CA ASN A 551 -6.08 -0.84 20.09
C ASN A 551 -6.09 0.48 19.29
N LEU A 552 -6.66 1.53 19.87
CA LEU A 552 -6.75 2.84 19.24
C LEU A 552 -5.36 3.46 19.10
N GLN A 553 -5.11 4.06 17.95
CA GLN A 553 -3.91 4.85 17.70
C GLN A 553 -4.30 6.30 17.47
N SER A 554 -3.47 7.22 17.89
CA SER A 554 -3.70 8.65 17.66
C SER A 554 -2.53 9.27 16.92
N TYR A 555 -2.83 10.32 16.18
CA TYR A 555 -1.82 11.11 15.49
C TYR A 555 -2.17 12.59 15.53
N VAL A 556 -1.16 13.40 15.37
CA VAL A 556 -1.24 14.85 15.21
C VAL A 556 -0.38 15.25 14.03
N GLY A 557 -0.79 16.28 13.31
CA GLY A 557 0.03 16.81 12.24
C GLY A 557 -0.28 18.26 11.92
N THR A 558 0.56 18.82 11.06
CA THR A 558 0.41 20.18 10.54
C THR A 558 0.85 20.21 9.09
N ASN A 559 0.14 20.96 8.29
CA ASN A 559 0.47 21.24 6.90
C ASN A 559 0.60 22.75 6.68
N TYR A 560 1.55 23.12 5.84
CA TYR A 560 1.77 24.48 5.42
C TYR A 560 1.95 24.53 3.91
N LEU A 561 1.35 25.53 3.28
CA LEU A 561 1.46 25.82 1.85
C LEU A 561 1.72 27.31 1.64
N TYR A 562 2.67 27.61 0.79
CA TYR A 562 2.86 28.93 0.21
C TYR A 562 2.83 28.83 -1.31
N THR A 563 2.09 29.71 -1.96
CA THR A 563 2.06 29.85 -3.42
C THR A 563 2.27 31.29 -3.81
N GLY A 564 3.04 31.52 -4.88
CA GLY A 564 3.31 32.87 -5.38
C GLY A 564 2.11 33.63 -5.95
N ASP A 565 0.99 32.93 -6.14
CA ASP A 565 -0.24 33.50 -6.67
C ASP A 565 -1.25 33.86 -5.59
N VAL A 566 -1.35 33.08 -4.52
CA VAL A 566 -2.41 33.17 -3.52
C VAL A 566 -1.88 33.52 -2.14
N GLY A 567 -0.65 33.12 -1.81
CA GLY A 567 -0.04 33.36 -0.50
C GLY A 567 -0.04 32.15 0.40
N HIS A 568 -0.28 32.34 1.70
CA HIS A 568 -0.07 31.36 2.75
C HIS A 568 -1.35 30.60 3.13
N TYR A 569 -1.17 29.33 3.48
CA TYR A 569 -2.18 28.49 4.08
C TYR A 569 -1.54 27.58 5.11
N SER A 570 -2.18 27.43 6.26
CA SER A 570 -1.70 26.57 7.33
C SER A 570 -2.85 25.78 7.91
N GLU A 571 -2.59 24.54 8.32
CA GLU A 571 -3.57 23.74 9.05
C GLU A 571 -2.92 22.84 10.10
N VAL A 572 -3.67 22.54 11.12
CA VAL A 572 -3.34 21.55 12.14
C VAL A 572 -4.46 20.51 12.22
N TYR A 573 -4.11 19.27 12.44
CA TYR A 573 -5.08 18.20 12.53
C TYR A 573 -4.71 17.18 13.62
N PHE A 574 -5.76 16.56 14.16
CA PHE A 574 -5.67 15.47 15.12
C PHE A 574 -6.58 14.33 14.67
N GLY A 575 -6.12 13.10 14.80
CA GLY A 575 -6.93 11.94 14.42
C GLY A 575 -6.74 10.75 15.32
N VAL A 576 -7.74 9.87 15.27
CA VAL A 576 -7.76 8.56 15.92
C VAL A 576 -7.97 7.50 14.86
N GLU A 577 -7.08 6.52 14.83
CA GLU A 577 -7.11 5.37 13.91
C GLU A 577 -7.55 4.11 14.65
N ASN A 578 -7.96 3.09 13.88
CA ASN A 578 -8.39 1.79 14.35
C ASN A 578 -9.70 1.77 15.15
N ILE A 579 -10.55 2.76 15.01
CA ILE A 579 -11.91 2.72 15.56
C ILE A 579 -12.63 1.54 14.90
N PHE A 580 -13.10 0.60 15.71
CA PHE A 580 -13.63 -0.69 15.24
C PHE A 580 -12.68 -1.43 14.25
N LYS A 581 -11.36 -1.20 14.34
CA LYS A 581 -10.29 -1.76 13.51
C LYS A 581 -10.24 -1.25 12.05
N VAL A 582 -11.21 -0.47 11.59
CA VAL A 582 -11.32 -0.08 10.18
C VAL A 582 -11.55 1.42 9.96
N ILE A 583 -12.00 2.16 10.97
CA ILE A 583 -12.39 3.56 10.82
C ILE A 583 -11.30 4.46 11.41
N ASN A 584 -10.99 5.53 10.69
CA ASN A 584 -10.21 6.66 11.16
C ASN A 584 -11.10 7.88 11.25
N LEU A 585 -10.96 8.65 12.30
CA LEU A 585 -11.64 9.92 12.48
C LEU A 585 -10.58 11.01 12.66
N GLN A 586 -10.70 12.08 11.90
CA GLN A 586 -9.78 13.21 11.96
C GLN A 586 -10.54 14.52 12.04
N THR A 587 -10.07 15.42 12.88
CA THR A 587 -10.50 16.82 12.94
C THR A 587 -9.37 17.72 12.50
N ALA A 588 -9.67 18.80 11.78
CA ALA A 588 -8.66 19.74 11.33
C ALA A 588 -9.17 21.17 11.39
N LEU A 589 -8.23 22.09 11.64
CA LEU A 589 -8.41 23.54 11.58
C LEU A 589 -7.40 24.11 10.60
N GLY A 590 -7.89 24.83 9.58
CA GLY A 590 -7.08 25.52 8.60
C GLY A 590 -7.29 27.02 8.66
N VAL A 591 -6.26 27.80 8.33
CA VAL A 591 -6.28 29.27 8.28
C VAL A 591 -5.59 29.70 6.99
N ASP A 592 -6.25 30.54 6.21
CA ASP A 592 -5.69 31.14 5.01
C ASP A 592 -5.05 32.54 5.30
N GLN A 593 -4.46 33.14 4.28
CA GLN A 593 -3.80 34.45 4.42
C GLN A 593 -4.74 35.60 4.86
N ASP A 594 -6.05 35.45 4.61
CA ASP A 594 -7.07 36.43 4.97
C ASP A 594 -7.66 36.15 6.36
N GLU A 595 -6.96 35.28 7.16
CA GLU A 595 -7.36 34.84 8.49
C GLU A 595 -8.70 34.08 8.54
N LYS A 596 -9.18 33.61 7.40
CA LYS A 596 -10.41 32.82 7.33
C LYS A 596 -10.16 31.42 7.86
N VAL A 597 -10.87 31.10 8.94
CA VAL A 597 -10.77 29.79 9.60
C VAL A 597 -11.70 28.78 8.93
N ARG A 598 -11.17 27.58 8.68
CA ARG A 598 -11.91 26.43 8.15
C ARG A 598 -11.79 25.28 9.12
N PHE A 599 -12.89 24.59 9.36
CA PHE A 599 -12.94 23.40 10.19
C PHE A 599 -13.45 22.22 9.37
N SER A 600 -12.85 21.05 9.56
CA SER A 600 -13.34 19.81 8.95
C SER A 600 -13.34 18.66 9.95
N VAL A 601 -14.27 17.73 9.71
CA VAL A 601 -14.29 16.41 10.32
C VAL A 601 -14.25 15.41 9.17
N LEU A 602 -13.22 14.57 9.17
CA LEU A 602 -12.95 13.61 8.11
C LEU A 602 -13.03 12.18 8.64
N VAL A 603 -13.61 11.32 7.84
CA VAL A 603 -13.68 9.88 8.10
C VAL A 603 -12.79 9.16 7.09
N GLY A 604 -11.89 8.33 7.57
CA GLY A 604 -11.09 7.42 6.76
C GLY A 604 -11.51 5.98 6.99
N ILE A 605 -11.32 5.15 5.99
CA ILE A 605 -11.49 3.71 6.12
C ILE A 605 -10.12 3.09 5.87
N ASN A 606 -9.58 2.43 6.89
CA ASN A 606 -8.31 1.70 6.79
C ASN A 606 -8.42 0.42 5.95
N PHE A 607 -9.63 0.06 5.57
CA PHE A 607 -9.82 -1.00 4.60
C PHE A 607 -9.39 -0.43 3.25
N ASP A 608 -8.26 -0.92 2.74
CA ASP A 608 -7.73 -0.49 1.46
C ASP A 608 -8.65 -0.97 0.32
N LEU A 609 -9.83 -0.34 0.24
CA LEU A 609 -10.72 -0.51 -0.91
C LEU A 609 -10.02 -0.02 -2.18
N THR A 610 -9.12 0.93 -2.03
CA THR A 610 -8.24 1.42 -3.07
C THR A 610 -7.13 0.43 -3.42
N PHE A 611 -6.72 -0.43 -2.49
CA PHE A 611 -5.87 -1.57 -2.81
C PHE A 611 -6.51 -2.43 -3.90
N TYR A 612 -7.82 -2.65 -3.88
CA TYR A 612 -8.54 -3.32 -4.95
C TYR A 612 -8.69 -2.48 -6.22
N LEU A 613 -8.78 -1.16 -6.10
CA LEU A 613 -9.00 -0.28 -7.25
C LEU A 613 -7.68 0.20 -7.88
N ASN A 614 -6.63 0.41 -7.08
CA ASN A 614 -5.37 1.04 -7.50
C ASN A 614 -4.13 0.16 -7.33
N ALA A 615 -4.11 -0.86 -6.46
CA ALA A 615 -2.96 -1.79 -6.36
C ALA A 615 -2.70 -2.56 -7.66
N ARG A 616 -3.56 -2.34 -8.64
CA ARG A 616 -3.48 -2.89 -9.98
C ARG A 616 -3.07 -1.88 -11.05
N GLU A 617 -2.83 -0.64 -10.67
CA GLU A 617 -2.22 0.39 -11.54
C GLU A 617 -0.71 0.58 -11.30
N ARG A 618 -0.11 -0.19 -10.36
CA ARG A 618 1.33 -0.13 -10.04
C ARG A 618 2.09 -1.30 -10.61
#